data_5114a7dbcc64acf8fdc96f46421a6de8
#
_entry.id   5114a7dbcc64acf8fdc96f46421a6de8
#
_cell.length_a   1.000
_cell.length_b   1.000
_cell.length_c   1.000
_cell.angle_alpha   90.00
_cell.angle_beta   90.00
_cell.angle_gamma   90.00
#
_symmetry.space_group_name_H-M   'P 1'
#
loop_
_entity.id
_entity.type
_entity.pdbx_description
1 polymer ?
#
loop_
_entity_poly.entity_id
_entity_poly.type
_entity_poly.pdbx_seq_one_letter_code
_entity_poly.pdbx_strand_id
1 'polypeptide(L)'
;MYKVILDTDIGDDIDDAFALGLLLKSNLVDLLAITTVFKNTTARAKQAKALVDIANKDIPVFVGEVYPLNGRITGFEMDKGDLATIIPCQYDSSMDNLKVNENAVDAIIRLAKENSGELIVVAIGAMTNVAKALLKDPSIAKDIKAIYQMGGWFTNFVPEWNIICDPEACDVVYKANIPVYATGLDVTLQCPLDGSLLDNLRKSDDEITKTIFVWLDRWFDYFHFEKSILHDPLCITSLLDENVLKFSPKYVKVVLEGEKRAAMLVSYEPQEGYNLINVATEVNKDLFFEIIGKNFA
;
A
#
# COMPACT_ATOMS: atom_id res chain seq x y z
N MET A 1 5.85 -4.21 -19.89
CA MET A 1 5.42 -4.52 -18.51
C MET A 1 6.01 -3.48 -17.57
N TYR A 2 5.26 -3.05 -16.59
CA TYR A 2 5.73 -2.16 -15.52
C TYR A 2 6.60 -2.96 -14.55
N LYS A 3 7.80 -2.50 -14.24
CA LYS A 3 8.65 -3.08 -13.20
C LYS A 3 8.26 -2.52 -11.85
N VAL A 4 7.75 -3.36 -10.96
CA VAL A 4 7.07 -2.93 -9.73
C VAL A 4 7.69 -3.57 -8.50
N ILE A 5 7.86 -2.79 -7.43
CA ILE A 5 7.95 -3.26 -6.05
C ILE A 5 6.63 -2.88 -5.37
N LEU A 6 6.03 -3.84 -4.66
CA LEU A 6 4.92 -3.59 -3.77
C LEU A 6 5.43 -3.45 -2.33
N ASP A 7 5.18 -2.31 -1.68
CA ASP A 7 5.43 -2.08 -0.25
C ASP A 7 4.09 -2.03 0.47
N THR A 8 3.82 -2.98 1.38
CA THR A 8 2.49 -3.30 1.90
C THR A 8 2.51 -3.55 3.40
N ASP A 9 1.44 -3.22 4.09
CA ASP A 9 1.20 -3.63 5.47
C ASP A 9 0.09 -4.71 5.58
N ILE A 10 0.04 -5.60 4.59
CA ILE A 10 -0.90 -6.72 4.47
C ILE A 10 -1.15 -7.43 5.80
N GLY A 11 -2.43 -7.66 6.10
CA GLY A 11 -2.86 -8.51 7.21
C GLY A 11 -3.77 -7.86 8.24
N ASP A 12 -3.75 -6.53 8.40
CA ASP A 12 -4.69 -5.83 9.30
C ASP A 12 -5.98 -5.48 8.58
N ASP A 13 -5.93 -4.74 7.46
CA ASP A 13 -7.05 -4.61 6.55
C ASP A 13 -6.99 -5.72 5.49
N ILE A 14 -8.04 -5.92 4.76
CA ILE A 14 -8.14 -7.01 3.77
C ILE A 14 -7.75 -6.53 2.38
N ASP A 15 -7.80 -5.26 2.13
CA ASP A 15 -7.66 -4.69 0.78
C ASP A 15 -6.23 -4.82 0.23
N ASP A 16 -5.19 -4.83 1.06
CA ASP A 16 -3.82 -5.23 0.66
C ASP A 16 -3.80 -6.60 -0.04
N ALA A 17 -4.56 -7.58 0.48
CA ALA A 17 -4.60 -8.91 -0.11
C ALA A 17 -5.23 -8.89 -1.52
N PHE A 18 -6.28 -8.10 -1.73
CA PHE A 18 -6.85 -7.86 -3.05
C PHE A 18 -5.87 -7.11 -3.96
N ALA A 19 -5.15 -6.12 -3.44
CA ALA A 19 -4.13 -5.38 -4.19
C ALA A 19 -3.01 -6.31 -4.67
N LEU A 20 -2.47 -7.15 -3.79
CA LEU A 20 -1.47 -8.16 -4.16
C LEU A 20 -2.05 -9.17 -5.17
N GLY A 21 -3.28 -9.62 -4.99
CA GLY A 21 -3.97 -10.52 -5.91
C GLY A 21 -4.07 -9.95 -7.33
N LEU A 22 -4.37 -8.65 -7.48
CA LEU A 22 -4.38 -7.96 -8.79
C LEU A 22 -3.00 -7.99 -9.45
N LEU A 23 -1.94 -7.68 -8.70
CA LEU A 23 -0.56 -7.71 -9.23
C LEU A 23 -0.14 -9.11 -9.63
N LEU A 24 -0.48 -10.14 -8.83
CA LEU A 24 -0.17 -11.53 -9.11
C LEU A 24 -0.87 -12.05 -10.38
N LYS A 25 -2.07 -11.57 -10.67
CA LYS A 25 -2.87 -11.96 -11.85
C LYS A 25 -2.59 -11.12 -13.08
N SER A 26 -1.97 -9.95 -12.92
CA SER A 26 -1.71 -9.03 -14.03
C SER A 26 -0.59 -9.54 -14.95
N ASN A 27 -0.80 -9.43 -16.25
CA ASN A 27 0.24 -9.64 -17.28
C ASN A 27 0.89 -8.30 -17.73
N LEU A 28 0.47 -7.17 -17.17
CA LEU A 28 1.03 -5.85 -17.43
C LEU A 28 2.18 -5.50 -16.48
N VAL A 29 2.34 -6.27 -15.39
CA VAL A 29 3.29 -6.01 -14.31
C VAL A 29 4.34 -7.12 -14.24
N ASP A 30 5.59 -6.70 -14.11
CA ASP A 30 6.72 -7.50 -13.66
C ASP A 30 6.94 -7.15 -12.17
N LEU A 31 6.35 -7.96 -11.27
CA LEU A 31 6.46 -7.75 -9.83
C LEU A 31 7.81 -8.28 -9.33
N LEU A 32 8.77 -7.37 -9.20
CA LEU A 32 10.16 -7.70 -8.89
C LEU A 32 10.38 -8.12 -7.44
N ALA A 33 9.59 -7.57 -6.52
CA ALA A 33 9.64 -7.88 -5.10
C ALA A 33 8.39 -7.39 -4.38
N ILE A 34 8.16 -7.98 -3.20
CA ILE A 34 7.21 -7.49 -2.21
C ILE A 34 8.01 -7.16 -0.95
N THR A 35 7.76 -5.99 -0.37
CA THR A 35 8.34 -5.56 0.91
C THR A 35 7.21 -5.31 1.90
N THR A 36 7.43 -5.62 3.17
CA THR A 36 6.41 -5.43 4.20
C THR A 36 6.82 -4.36 5.20
N VAL A 37 5.86 -3.64 5.74
CA VAL A 37 6.10 -2.50 6.62
C VAL A 37 5.14 -2.48 7.80
N PHE A 38 5.56 -1.88 8.89
CA PHE A 38 4.76 -1.58 10.07
C PHE A 38 4.23 -2.80 10.84
N LYS A 39 4.31 -2.77 12.17
CA LYS A 39 3.97 -3.88 13.09
C LYS A 39 4.80 -5.15 12.83
N ASN A 40 4.20 -6.34 12.89
CA ASN A 40 4.89 -7.61 12.68
C ASN A 40 5.15 -7.86 11.18
N THR A 41 6.18 -7.23 10.66
CA THR A 41 6.55 -7.33 9.24
C THR A 41 6.95 -8.74 8.80
N THR A 42 7.45 -9.58 9.73
CA THR A 42 7.73 -10.99 9.43
C THR A 42 6.45 -11.79 9.17
N ALA A 43 5.41 -11.62 10.01
CA ALA A 43 4.13 -12.27 9.78
C ALA A 43 3.47 -11.77 8.48
N ARG A 44 3.52 -10.45 8.24
CA ARG A 44 3.04 -9.85 6.98
C ARG A 44 3.76 -10.42 5.75
N ALA A 45 5.09 -10.55 5.82
CA ALA A 45 5.87 -11.11 4.73
C ALA A 45 5.51 -12.58 4.44
N LYS A 46 5.30 -13.39 5.47
CA LYS A 46 4.83 -14.77 5.32
C LYS A 46 3.42 -14.83 4.74
N GLN A 47 2.53 -13.92 5.12
CA GLN A 47 1.19 -13.82 4.55
C GLN A 47 1.24 -13.45 3.05
N ALA A 48 2.03 -12.45 2.67
CA ALA A 48 2.26 -12.12 1.26
C ALA A 48 2.86 -13.31 0.49
N LYS A 49 3.83 -14.03 1.10
CA LYS A 49 4.44 -15.23 0.51
C LYS A 49 3.44 -16.34 0.27
N ALA A 50 2.45 -16.51 1.16
CA ALA A 50 1.39 -17.50 0.98
C ALA A 50 0.61 -17.25 -0.32
N LEU A 51 0.24 -16.00 -0.64
CA LEU A 51 -0.43 -15.67 -1.91
C LEU A 51 0.48 -15.86 -3.12
N VAL A 52 1.77 -15.52 -3.01
CA VAL A 52 2.77 -15.75 -4.06
C VAL A 52 2.88 -17.24 -4.39
N ASP A 53 2.91 -18.09 -3.37
CA ASP A 53 3.02 -19.55 -3.55
C ASP A 53 1.75 -20.13 -4.19
N ILE A 54 0.57 -19.68 -3.78
CA ILE A 54 -0.72 -20.07 -4.38
C ILE A 54 -0.78 -19.65 -5.85
N ALA A 55 -0.22 -18.49 -6.19
CA ALA A 55 -0.11 -18.01 -7.56
C ALA A 55 0.93 -18.79 -8.40
N ASN A 56 1.69 -19.74 -7.81
CA ASN A 56 2.80 -20.45 -8.43
C ASN A 56 3.84 -19.49 -9.06
N LYS A 57 4.14 -18.39 -8.37
CA LYS A 57 5.14 -17.41 -8.82
C LYS A 57 6.38 -17.44 -7.92
N ASP A 58 7.53 -17.11 -8.50
CA ASP A 58 8.80 -16.97 -7.79
C ASP A 58 9.13 -15.50 -7.60
N ILE A 59 8.41 -14.86 -6.68
CA ILE A 59 8.60 -13.44 -6.34
C ILE A 59 9.20 -13.36 -4.94
N PRO A 60 10.35 -12.71 -4.76
CA PRO A 60 10.96 -12.55 -3.45
C PRO A 60 10.13 -11.61 -2.56
N VAL A 61 9.93 -12.02 -1.31
CA VAL A 61 9.26 -11.23 -0.29
C VAL A 61 10.26 -10.87 0.80
N PHE A 62 10.34 -9.59 1.15
CA PHE A 62 11.31 -9.04 2.11
C PHE A 62 10.63 -8.48 3.34
N VAL A 63 11.15 -8.86 4.49
CA VAL A 63 10.79 -8.29 5.79
C VAL A 63 11.37 -6.87 5.89
N GLY A 64 10.54 -5.90 6.17
CA GLY A 64 10.94 -4.51 6.28
C GLY A 64 10.75 -3.94 7.70
N GLU A 65 10.57 -2.65 7.75
CA GLU A 65 10.61 -1.88 8.98
C GLU A 65 9.37 -2.07 9.84
N VAL A 66 9.59 -2.39 11.10
CA VAL A 66 8.53 -2.57 12.11
C VAL A 66 8.05 -1.22 12.66
N TYR A 67 8.98 -0.30 12.87
CA TYR A 67 8.75 0.97 13.55
C TYR A 67 8.86 2.15 12.58
N PRO A 68 8.06 3.22 12.79
CA PRO A 68 8.19 4.45 12.02
C PRO A 68 9.57 5.11 12.22
N LEU A 69 9.94 6.02 11.32
CA LEU A 69 11.26 6.66 11.30
C LEU A 69 11.70 7.25 12.64
N ASN A 70 10.81 7.90 13.35
CA ASN A 70 11.15 8.54 14.64
C ASN A 70 10.57 7.83 15.86
N GLY A 71 10.04 6.61 15.70
CA GLY A 71 9.44 5.81 16.77
C GLY A 71 8.13 6.37 17.33
N ARG A 72 7.58 7.42 16.74
CA ARG A 72 6.34 8.06 17.18
C ARG A 72 5.16 7.62 16.32
N ILE A 73 4.14 7.05 16.94
CA ILE A 73 2.85 6.79 16.30
C ILE A 73 1.83 7.79 16.85
N THR A 74 1.13 8.47 15.95
CA THR A 74 0.24 9.57 16.32
C THR A 74 -1.19 9.08 16.43
N GLY A 75 -1.85 9.43 17.55
CA GLY A 75 -3.33 9.36 17.66
C GLY A 75 -3.92 7.99 17.95
N PHE A 76 -3.12 6.93 18.11
CA PHE A 76 -3.56 5.66 18.65
C PHE A 76 -2.80 5.36 19.94
N GLU A 77 -3.51 5.02 20.99
CA GLU A 77 -2.93 4.48 22.22
C GLU A 77 -2.24 3.16 21.89
N MET A 78 -0.99 3.23 21.51
CA MET A 78 -0.11 2.06 21.34
C MET A 78 0.38 1.55 22.69
N ASP A 79 -0.43 1.68 23.73
CA ASP A 79 -0.12 1.20 25.09
C ASP A 79 -0.13 -0.33 25.22
N LYS A 80 -0.22 -1.08 24.11
CA LYS A 80 -0.46 -2.53 24.16
C LYS A 80 0.69 -3.39 23.68
N GLY A 81 1.92 -2.94 23.80
CA GLY A 81 3.07 -3.82 23.60
C GLY A 81 3.96 -3.45 22.41
N ASP A 82 4.98 -4.27 22.19
CA ASP A 82 5.92 -4.15 21.10
C ASP A 82 5.22 -4.41 19.75
N LEU A 83 5.31 -3.47 18.81
CA LEU A 83 4.75 -3.57 17.45
C LEU A 83 5.12 -4.88 16.76
N ALA A 84 6.36 -5.34 16.95
CA ALA A 84 6.85 -6.59 16.38
C ALA A 84 6.04 -7.83 16.83
N THR A 85 5.31 -7.74 17.94
CA THR A 85 4.54 -8.87 18.50
C THR A 85 3.08 -8.89 18.06
N ILE A 86 2.62 -7.85 17.36
CA ILE A 86 1.22 -7.76 16.91
C ILE A 86 1.04 -8.63 15.66
N ILE A 87 0.46 -9.80 15.86
CA ILE A 87 0.15 -10.72 14.75
C ILE A 87 -1.08 -10.20 14.00
N PRO A 88 -1.03 -10.11 12.66
CA PRO A 88 -2.19 -9.75 11.85
C PRO A 88 -3.37 -10.72 12.05
N CYS A 89 -4.60 -10.21 12.08
CA CYS A 89 -5.79 -11.04 12.31
C CYS A 89 -6.04 -12.10 11.21
N GLN A 90 -5.51 -11.88 10.03
CA GLN A 90 -5.60 -12.77 8.88
C GLN A 90 -4.55 -13.90 8.90
N TYR A 91 -3.49 -13.76 9.72
CA TYR A 91 -2.40 -14.72 9.82
C TYR A 91 -2.84 -16.00 10.53
N ASP A 92 -2.29 -17.15 10.10
CA ASP A 92 -2.44 -18.42 10.81
C ASP A 92 -1.17 -19.28 10.76
N SER A 93 -1.17 -20.35 11.55
CA SER A 93 0.00 -21.22 11.70
C SER A 93 0.42 -21.99 10.45
N SER A 94 -0.42 -22.05 9.40
CA SER A 94 -0.01 -22.65 8.12
C SER A 94 1.12 -21.86 7.45
N MET A 95 1.25 -20.58 7.79
CA MET A 95 2.27 -19.68 7.28
C MET A 95 3.60 -19.73 8.06
N ASP A 96 3.65 -20.37 9.23
CA ASP A 96 4.82 -20.33 10.14
C ASP A 96 6.13 -20.76 9.48
N ASN A 97 6.08 -21.76 8.60
CA ASN A 97 7.25 -22.34 7.96
C ASN A 97 7.63 -21.69 6.62
N LEU A 98 6.86 -20.68 6.15
CA LEU A 98 7.18 -19.98 4.92
C LEU A 98 8.47 -19.18 5.07
N LYS A 99 9.32 -19.28 4.05
CA LYS A 99 10.62 -18.59 4.04
C LYS A 99 10.47 -17.23 3.34
N VAL A 100 11.00 -16.22 3.98
CA VAL A 100 11.03 -14.85 3.50
C VAL A 100 12.44 -14.29 3.60
N ASN A 101 12.73 -13.21 2.90
CA ASN A 101 14.04 -12.57 2.92
C ASN A 101 14.03 -11.42 3.93
N GLU A 102 15.21 -11.04 4.39
CA GLU A 102 15.42 -9.88 5.25
C GLU A 102 15.82 -8.65 4.43
N ASN A 103 15.77 -7.47 5.07
CA ASN A 103 16.30 -6.19 4.56
C ASN A 103 15.56 -5.64 3.32
N ALA A 104 14.27 -5.33 3.49
CA ALA A 104 13.47 -4.65 2.47
C ALA A 104 14.10 -3.35 1.96
N VAL A 105 14.70 -2.55 2.85
CA VAL A 105 15.37 -1.29 2.51
C VAL A 105 16.51 -1.51 1.51
N ASP A 106 17.35 -2.52 1.73
CA ASP A 106 18.46 -2.84 0.82
C ASP A 106 17.95 -3.43 -0.50
N ALA A 107 16.87 -4.19 -0.46
CA ALA A 107 16.21 -4.69 -1.66
C ALA A 107 15.68 -3.56 -2.54
N ILE A 108 15.02 -2.55 -1.94
CA ILE A 108 14.55 -1.36 -2.68
C ILE A 108 15.72 -0.63 -3.34
N ILE A 109 16.81 -0.36 -2.60
CA ILE A 109 18.00 0.33 -3.13
C ILE A 109 18.59 -0.45 -4.30
N ARG A 110 18.80 -1.75 -4.15
CA ARG A 110 19.37 -2.61 -5.18
C ARG A 110 18.48 -2.63 -6.41
N LEU A 111 17.20 -2.90 -6.28
CA LEU A 111 16.25 -3.00 -7.38
C LEU A 111 16.05 -1.66 -8.10
N ALA A 112 16.10 -0.53 -7.38
CA ALA A 112 16.09 0.80 -8.02
C ALA A 112 17.27 0.99 -8.95
N LYS A 113 18.48 0.65 -8.51
CA LYS A 113 19.70 0.75 -9.33
C LYS A 113 19.71 -0.23 -10.51
N GLU A 114 19.28 -1.48 -10.28
CA GLU A 114 19.20 -2.50 -11.33
C GLU A 114 18.16 -2.16 -12.42
N ASN A 115 17.14 -1.36 -12.09
CA ASN A 115 16.05 -0.98 -12.99
C ASN A 115 15.93 0.55 -13.13
N SER A 116 17.07 1.24 -13.19
CA SER A 116 17.14 2.71 -13.21
C SER A 116 16.23 3.34 -14.26
N GLY A 117 15.37 4.26 -13.80
CA GLY A 117 14.40 4.98 -14.63
C GLY A 117 13.17 4.17 -15.06
N GLU A 118 13.08 2.87 -14.67
CA GLU A 118 11.94 2.02 -15.02
C GLU A 118 11.15 1.56 -13.78
N LEU A 119 11.79 1.54 -12.59
CA LEU A 119 11.17 1.04 -11.36
C LEU A 119 10.01 1.93 -10.90
N ILE A 120 8.88 1.32 -10.65
CA ILE A 120 7.75 1.90 -9.95
C ILE A 120 7.67 1.26 -8.56
N VAL A 121 7.58 2.09 -7.52
CA VAL A 121 7.27 1.64 -6.17
C VAL A 121 5.78 1.89 -5.92
N VAL A 122 5.06 0.84 -5.55
CA VAL A 122 3.68 0.93 -5.11
C VAL A 122 3.68 0.77 -3.60
N ALA A 123 3.41 1.87 -2.88
CA ALA A 123 3.39 1.91 -1.41
C ALA A 123 1.94 2.01 -0.94
N ILE A 124 1.41 0.92 -0.41
CA ILE A 124 0.03 0.82 0.09
C ILE A 124 -0.05 0.71 1.62
N GLY A 125 1.08 0.76 2.31
CA GLY A 125 1.22 0.96 3.75
C GLY A 125 1.98 2.24 4.08
N ALA A 126 2.53 2.31 5.31
CA ALA A 126 3.42 3.41 5.70
C ALA A 126 4.68 3.44 4.82
N MET A 127 5.14 4.60 4.41
CA MET A 127 6.29 4.73 3.50
C MET A 127 7.67 4.56 4.17
N THR A 128 7.76 3.94 5.33
CA THR A 128 8.98 3.84 6.14
C THR A 128 10.13 3.17 5.40
N ASN A 129 9.85 2.06 4.68
CA ASN A 129 10.88 1.36 3.90
C ASN A 129 11.45 2.25 2.79
N VAL A 130 10.56 2.90 2.04
CA VAL A 130 10.93 3.80 0.93
C VAL A 130 11.73 4.99 1.44
N ALA A 131 11.27 5.62 2.52
CA ALA A 131 11.96 6.75 3.14
C ALA A 131 13.35 6.35 3.66
N LYS A 132 13.49 5.20 4.34
CA LYS A 132 14.80 4.70 4.79
C LYS A 132 15.73 4.38 3.63
N ALA A 133 15.20 3.83 2.53
CA ALA A 133 15.99 3.60 1.33
C ALA A 133 16.55 4.92 0.74
N LEU A 134 15.70 5.95 0.65
CA LEU A 134 16.10 7.29 0.18
C LEU A 134 17.06 7.99 1.13
N LEU A 135 16.89 7.85 2.46
CA LEU A 135 17.82 8.40 3.45
C LEU A 135 19.17 7.70 3.45
N LYS A 136 19.18 6.37 3.22
CA LYS A 136 20.40 5.56 3.16
C LYS A 136 21.19 5.79 1.86
N ASP A 137 20.49 5.93 0.76
CA ASP A 137 21.07 6.23 -0.54
C ASP A 137 20.20 7.22 -1.34
N PRO A 138 20.40 8.54 -1.14
CA PRO A 138 19.60 9.55 -1.85
C PRO A 138 19.72 9.49 -3.38
N SER A 139 20.77 8.83 -3.89
CA SER A 139 20.97 8.74 -5.34
C SER A 139 19.92 7.93 -6.06
N ILE A 140 19.20 7.03 -5.35
CA ILE A 140 18.15 6.21 -5.97
C ILE A 140 16.90 7.00 -6.37
N ALA A 141 16.75 8.24 -5.88
CA ALA A 141 15.63 9.09 -6.29
C ALA A 141 15.54 9.29 -7.80
N LYS A 142 16.67 9.35 -8.51
CA LYS A 142 16.72 9.44 -9.97
C LYS A 142 16.47 8.10 -10.69
N ASP A 143 16.62 6.99 -9.97
CA ASP A 143 16.47 5.63 -10.49
C ASP A 143 15.02 5.13 -10.38
N ILE A 144 14.21 5.72 -9.48
CA ILE A 144 12.79 5.42 -9.32
C ILE A 144 11.97 6.27 -10.30
N LYS A 145 11.23 5.61 -11.19
CA LYS A 145 10.40 6.26 -12.20
C LYS A 145 9.21 7.01 -11.60
N ALA A 146 8.53 6.38 -10.63
CA ALA A 146 7.37 6.93 -9.95
C ALA A 146 7.06 6.14 -8.66
N ILE A 147 6.31 6.78 -7.76
CA ILE A 147 5.72 6.15 -6.59
C ILE A 147 4.20 6.26 -6.72
N TYR A 148 3.50 5.12 -6.66
CA TYR A 148 2.05 5.06 -6.49
C TYR A 148 1.76 4.79 -5.02
N GLN A 149 1.03 5.70 -4.39
CA GLN A 149 0.76 5.65 -2.97
C GLN A 149 -0.75 5.50 -2.72
N MET A 150 -1.15 4.58 -1.86
CA MET A 150 -2.41 4.69 -1.14
C MET A 150 -2.16 5.43 0.17
N GLY A 151 -2.84 6.56 0.38
CA GLY A 151 -2.75 7.33 1.62
C GLY A 151 -3.12 8.79 1.48
N GLY A 152 -3.49 9.37 2.62
CA GLY A 152 -3.84 10.77 2.76
C GLY A 152 -5.32 11.06 2.50
N TRP A 153 -5.74 12.27 2.94
CA TRP A 153 -7.05 12.85 2.65
C TRP A 153 -6.84 14.32 2.25
N PHE A 154 -6.94 14.62 0.97
CA PHE A 154 -6.46 15.89 0.40
C PHE A 154 -7.53 16.99 0.38
N THR A 155 -8.82 16.64 0.47
CA THR A 155 -9.93 17.61 0.58
C THR A 155 -10.42 17.77 2.02
N ASN A 156 -9.94 16.95 2.95
CA ASN A 156 -10.34 16.99 4.35
C ASN A 156 -9.13 17.02 5.27
N PHE A 157 -9.11 17.94 6.22
CA PHE A 157 -8.00 18.10 7.16
C PHE A 157 -8.10 17.09 8.32
N VAL A 158 -8.15 15.78 7.94
CA VAL A 158 -8.18 14.63 8.84
C VAL A 158 -7.04 13.70 8.47
N PRO A 159 -6.26 13.21 9.44
CA PRO A 159 -5.21 12.23 9.18
C PRO A 159 -5.77 10.91 8.65
N GLU A 160 -5.09 10.33 7.64
CA GLU A 160 -5.37 9.00 7.11
C GLU A 160 -4.39 7.99 7.70
N TRP A 161 -4.78 6.71 7.77
CA TRP A 161 -4.08 5.68 8.54
C TRP A 161 -2.62 5.45 8.12
N ASN A 162 -2.34 5.28 6.82
CA ASN A 162 -0.98 5.05 6.32
C ASN A 162 -0.05 6.22 6.63
N ILE A 163 -0.60 7.45 6.60
CA ILE A 163 0.15 8.64 6.99
C ILE A 163 0.31 8.73 8.50
N ILE A 164 -0.72 8.35 9.30
CA ILE A 164 -0.63 8.28 10.76
C ILE A 164 0.52 7.36 11.19
N CYS A 165 0.67 6.22 10.50
CA CYS A 165 1.69 5.23 10.82
C CYS A 165 3.13 5.78 10.69
N ASP A 166 3.41 6.65 9.70
CA ASP A 166 4.72 7.32 9.60
C ASP A 166 4.67 8.62 8.75
N PRO A 167 4.20 9.75 9.32
CA PRO A 167 4.13 11.00 8.58
C PRO A 167 5.49 11.57 8.21
N GLU A 168 6.55 11.29 8.97
CA GLU A 168 7.91 11.68 8.63
C GLU A 168 8.41 10.96 7.39
N ALA A 169 8.10 9.66 7.25
CA ALA A 169 8.45 8.92 6.05
C ALA A 169 7.75 9.49 4.81
N CYS A 170 6.46 9.81 4.93
CA CYS A 170 5.72 10.47 3.86
C CYS A 170 6.36 11.81 3.45
N ASP A 171 6.74 12.65 4.43
CA ASP A 171 7.40 13.94 4.19
C ASP A 171 8.77 13.76 3.51
N VAL A 172 9.57 12.76 3.91
CA VAL A 172 10.85 12.42 3.25
C VAL A 172 10.63 12.04 1.80
N VAL A 173 9.64 11.17 1.52
CA VAL A 173 9.34 10.71 0.16
C VAL A 173 8.84 11.86 -0.71
N TYR A 174 7.96 12.71 -0.19
CA TYR A 174 7.44 13.85 -0.94
C TYR A 174 8.54 14.87 -1.31
N LYS A 175 9.58 15.01 -0.49
CA LYS A 175 10.74 15.88 -0.74
C LYS A 175 11.78 15.29 -1.70
N ALA A 176 11.65 14.03 -2.08
CA ALA A 176 12.68 13.34 -2.87
C ALA A 176 12.67 13.68 -4.37
N ASN A 177 11.75 14.55 -4.84
CA ASN A 177 11.58 14.90 -6.26
C ASN A 177 11.29 13.70 -7.19
N ILE A 178 10.70 12.64 -6.66
CA ILE A 178 10.18 11.52 -7.44
C ILE A 178 8.71 11.83 -7.78
N PRO A 179 8.22 11.58 -8.99
CA PRO A 179 6.79 11.69 -9.29
C PRO A 179 5.96 10.78 -8.35
N VAL A 180 5.09 11.36 -7.54
CA VAL A 180 4.17 10.64 -6.66
C VAL A 180 2.75 10.77 -7.20
N TYR A 181 2.04 9.65 -7.28
CA TYR A 181 0.63 9.51 -7.61
C TYR A 181 -0.11 9.02 -6.36
N ALA A 182 -0.78 9.94 -5.67
CA ALA A 182 -1.41 9.68 -4.39
C ALA A 182 -2.91 9.41 -4.55
N THR A 183 -3.34 8.21 -4.16
CA THR A 183 -4.72 7.75 -4.13
C THR A 183 -5.25 7.87 -2.71
N GLY A 184 -5.87 9.01 -2.39
CA GLY A 184 -6.35 9.32 -1.04
C GLY A 184 -7.78 8.86 -0.76
N LEU A 185 -8.22 9.07 0.48
CA LEU A 185 -9.60 8.78 0.91
C LEU A 185 -10.65 9.54 0.08
N ASP A 186 -10.26 10.63 -0.58
CA ASP A 186 -11.10 11.41 -1.50
C ASP A 186 -11.80 10.56 -2.56
N VAL A 187 -11.12 9.55 -3.05
CA VAL A 187 -11.60 8.65 -4.10
C VAL A 187 -11.85 7.22 -3.58
N THR A 188 -11.03 6.71 -2.66
CA THR A 188 -11.11 5.32 -2.21
C THR A 188 -12.37 5.02 -1.42
N LEU A 189 -12.87 5.96 -0.61
CA LEU A 189 -14.14 5.82 0.13
C LEU A 189 -15.36 5.58 -0.78
N GLN A 190 -15.23 5.80 -2.07
CA GLN A 190 -16.27 5.57 -3.07
C GLN A 190 -16.28 4.15 -3.62
N CYS A 191 -15.34 3.28 -3.18
CA CYS A 191 -15.12 1.94 -3.72
C CYS A 191 -15.38 0.83 -2.67
N PRO A 192 -16.60 0.70 -2.13
CA PRO A 192 -16.91 -0.34 -1.17
C PRO A 192 -16.94 -1.73 -1.82
N LEU A 193 -16.48 -2.73 -1.07
CA LEU A 193 -16.68 -4.14 -1.34
C LEU A 193 -17.88 -4.61 -0.52
N ASP A 194 -19.07 -4.57 -1.11
CA ASP A 194 -20.32 -4.95 -0.47
C ASP A 194 -21.34 -5.54 -1.45
N GLY A 195 -22.52 -5.93 -0.93
CA GLY A 195 -23.68 -6.34 -1.71
C GLY A 195 -23.40 -7.40 -2.76
N SER A 196 -23.89 -7.20 -3.96
CA SER A 196 -23.82 -8.18 -5.06
C SER A 196 -22.41 -8.44 -5.54
N LEU A 197 -21.49 -7.46 -5.45
CA LEU A 197 -20.10 -7.66 -5.80
C LEU A 197 -19.47 -8.69 -4.84
N LEU A 198 -19.57 -8.44 -3.54
CA LEU A 198 -19.06 -9.34 -2.50
C LEU A 198 -19.61 -10.77 -2.68
N ASP A 199 -20.94 -10.90 -2.88
CA ASP A 199 -21.62 -12.18 -3.05
C ASP A 199 -21.16 -12.94 -4.32
N ASN A 200 -20.85 -12.22 -5.38
CA ASN A 200 -20.38 -12.81 -6.64
C ASN A 200 -18.94 -13.29 -6.52
N LEU A 201 -18.06 -12.49 -5.95
CA LEU A 201 -16.65 -12.86 -5.77
C LEU A 201 -16.47 -14.05 -4.82
N ARG A 202 -17.36 -14.23 -3.82
CA ARG A 202 -17.37 -15.42 -2.95
C ARG A 202 -17.62 -16.75 -3.69
N LYS A 203 -18.17 -16.70 -4.88
CA LYS A 203 -18.46 -17.92 -5.70
C LYS A 203 -17.30 -18.30 -6.61
N SER A 204 -16.23 -17.54 -6.60
CA SER A 204 -15.06 -17.78 -7.44
C SER A 204 -14.42 -19.13 -7.14
N ASP A 205 -14.00 -19.83 -8.18
CA ASP A 205 -13.23 -21.07 -8.08
C ASP A 205 -11.71 -20.84 -8.05
N ASP A 206 -11.29 -19.60 -8.23
CA ASP A 206 -9.87 -19.20 -8.21
C ASP A 206 -9.26 -19.31 -6.81
N GLU A 207 -8.13 -19.97 -6.67
CA GLU A 207 -7.50 -20.27 -5.39
C GLU A 207 -6.98 -19.01 -4.66
N ILE A 208 -6.53 -18.00 -5.40
CA ILE A 208 -6.13 -16.70 -4.80
C ILE A 208 -7.36 -16.04 -4.19
N THR A 209 -8.45 -15.96 -4.96
CA THR A 209 -9.70 -15.36 -4.51
C THR A 209 -10.27 -16.09 -3.30
N LYS A 210 -10.33 -17.42 -3.33
CA LYS A 210 -10.76 -18.24 -2.17
C LYS A 210 -9.95 -17.94 -0.92
N THR A 211 -8.64 -17.86 -1.06
CA THR A 211 -7.75 -17.57 0.07
C THR A 211 -8.00 -16.17 0.64
N ILE A 212 -8.14 -15.17 -0.22
CA ILE A 212 -8.48 -13.80 0.20
C ILE A 212 -9.82 -13.79 0.94
N PHE A 213 -10.82 -14.56 0.48
CA PHE A 213 -12.10 -14.63 1.16
C PHE A 213 -12.04 -15.34 2.52
N VAL A 214 -11.17 -16.33 2.70
CA VAL A 214 -10.91 -16.91 4.04
C VAL A 214 -10.32 -15.85 4.98
N TRP A 215 -9.42 -14.99 4.49
CA TRP A 215 -8.85 -13.90 5.27
C TRP A 215 -9.86 -12.77 5.52
N LEU A 216 -10.73 -12.46 4.54
CA LEU A 216 -11.81 -11.50 4.68
C LEU A 216 -12.79 -11.92 5.78
N ASP A 217 -13.15 -13.21 5.85
CA ASP A 217 -14.05 -13.71 6.88
C ASP A 217 -13.42 -13.57 8.28
N ARG A 218 -12.12 -13.87 8.44
CA ARG A 218 -11.39 -13.63 9.70
C ARG A 218 -11.36 -12.16 10.07
N TRP A 219 -11.18 -11.28 9.09
CA TRP A 219 -11.17 -9.83 9.29
C TRP A 219 -12.54 -9.32 9.71
N PHE A 220 -13.61 -9.78 9.06
CA PHE A 220 -15.00 -9.48 9.45
C PHE A 220 -15.29 -9.95 10.88
N ASP A 221 -14.90 -11.16 11.22
CA ASP A 221 -15.10 -11.72 12.57
C ASP A 221 -14.33 -10.95 13.64
N TYR A 222 -13.09 -10.57 13.35
CA TYR A 222 -12.21 -9.88 14.30
C TYR A 222 -12.67 -8.45 14.59
N PHE A 223 -13.03 -7.69 13.55
CA PHE A 223 -13.43 -6.29 13.67
C PHE A 223 -14.95 -6.08 13.77
N HIS A 224 -15.74 -7.13 13.62
CA HIS A 224 -17.22 -7.09 13.57
C HIS A 224 -17.73 -6.19 12.43
N PHE A 225 -17.10 -6.28 11.25
CA PHE A 225 -17.49 -5.59 10.04
C PHE A 225 -18.29 -6.51 9.10
N GLU A 226 -19.07 -5.92 8.21
CA GLU A 226 -19.87 -6.62 7.20
C GLU A 226 -19.52 -6.19 5.76
N LYS A 227 -18.65 -5.21 5.62
CA LYS A 227 -18.15 -4.67 4.36
C LYS A 227 -16.74 -4.14 4.51
N SER A 228 -16.00 -4.07 3.42
CA SER A 228 -14.70 -3.42 3.33
C SER A 228 -14.73 -2.29 2.30
N ILE A 229 -13.67 -1.52 2.23
CA ILE A 229 -13.43 -0.55 1.16
C ILE A 229 -12.14 -0.97 0.46
N LEU A 230 -12.15 -0.98 -0.86
CA LEU A 230 -11.01 -1.39 -1.68
C LEU A 230 -10.07 -0.19 -1.93
N HIS A 231 -9.42 0.30 -0.86
CA HIS A 231 -8.49 1.43 -0.92
C HIS A 231 -7.28 1.11 -1.81
N ASP A 232 -6.56 0.06 -1.48
CA ASP A 232 -5.32 -0.35 -2.12
C ASP A 232 -5.53 -0.92 -3.53
N PRO A 233 -6.58 -1.74 -3.78
CA PRO A 233 -6.89 -2.17 -5.14
C PRO A 233 -7.14 -1.01 -6.10
N LEU A 234 -7.71 0.11 -5.62
CA LEU A 234 -7.91 1.29 -6.44
C LEU A 234 -6.56 1.92 -6.84
N CYS A 235 -5.59 1.98 -5.93
CA CYS A 235 -4.24 2.42 -6.23
C CYS A 235 -3.58 1.53 -7.31
N ILE A 236 -3.68 0.19 -7.17
CA ILE A 236 -3.14 -0.74 -8.16
C ILE A 236 -3.82 -0.60 -9.51
N THR A 237 -5.16 -0.53 -9.54
CA THR A 237 -5.90 -0.43 -10.80
C THR A 237 -5.57 0.83 -11.57
N SER A 238 -5.24 1.94 -10.88
CA SER A 238 -4.82 3.18 -11.55
C SER A 238 -3.48 3.07 -12.27
N LEU A 239 -2.61 2.16 -11.82
CA LEU A 239 -1.38 1.82 -12.54
C LEU A 239 -1.66 0.92 -13.76
N LEU A 240 -2.67 0.04 -13.66
CA LEU A 240 -3.00 -0.92 -14.71
C LEU A 240 -3.81 -0.29 -15.84
N ASP A 241 -4.67 0.68 -15.53
CA ASP A 241 -5.51 1.41 -16.48
C ASP A 241 -5.64 2.88 -16.06
N GLU A 242 -5.07 3.79 -16.87
CA GLU A 242 -5.07 5.23 -16.62
C GLU A 242 -6.46 5.87 -16.60
N ASN A 243 -7.48 5.19 -17.10
CA ASN A 243 -8.87 5.69 -17.13
C ASN A 243 -9.61 5.44 -15.81
N VAL A 244 -9.02 4.70 -14.86
CA VAL A 244 -9.63 4.44 -13.55
C VAL A 244 -9.62 5.68 -12.65
N LEU A 245 -8.49 6.39 -12.60
CA LEU A 245 -8.34 7.59 -11.78
C LEU A 245 -7.89 8.79 -12.62
N LYS A 246 -8.44 9.95 -12.28
CA LYS A 246 -7.92 11.22 -12.78
C LYS A 246 -7.05 11.87 -11.71
N PHE A 247 -5.80 12.11 -12.07
CA PHE A 247 -4.85 12.80 -11.21
C PHE A 247 -4.73 14.28 -11.56
N SER A 248 -4.58 15.11 -10.53
CA SER A 248 -4.31 16.54 -10.68
C SER A 248 -3.11 16.95 -9.84
N PRO A 249 -2.16 17.74 -10.35
CA PRO A 249 -1.04 18.22 -9.58
C PRO A 249 -1.52 19.18 -8.48
N LYS A 250 -1.05 18.95 -7.25
CA LYS A 250 -1.29 19.78 -6.08
C LYS A 250 0.00 19.99 -5.32
N TYR A 251 0.13 21.10 -4.64
CA TYR A 251 1.19 21.33 -3.69
C TYR A 251 0.74 20.83 -2.32
N VAL A 252 1.44 19.84 -1.79
CA VAL A 252 1.06 19.14 -0.58
C VAL A 252 2.17 19.23 0.48
N LYS A 253 1.77 19.44 1.73
CA LYS A 253 2.64 19.40 2.90
C LYS A 253 2.03 18.49 3.95
N VAL A 254 2.84 17.56 4.48
CA VAL A 254 2.47 16.72 5.61
C VAL A 254 2.58 17.51 6.91
N VAL A 255 1.58 17.46 7.75
CA VAL A 255 1.62 18.08 9.09
C VAL A 255 2.37 17.14 10.04
N LEU A 256 3.54 17.60 10.55
CA LEU A 256 4.38 16.75 11.39
C LEU A 256 4.19 16.99 12.90
N GLU A 257 3.52 18.06 13.31
CA GLU A 257 3.36 18.43 14.72
C GLU A 257 1.93 18.92 15.02
N GLY A 258 1.58 18.91 16.31
CA GLY A 258 0.30 19.39 16.82
C GLY A 258 -0.86 18.40 16.68
N GLU A 259 -2.08 18.85 16.97
CA GLU A 259 -3.28 18.01 17.00
C GLU A 259 -3.67 17.43 15.64
N LYS A 260 -3.23 18.04 14.55
CA LYS A 260 -3.50 17.61 13.18
C LYS A 260 -2.29 16.94 12.52
N ARG A 261 -1.36 16.43 13.35
CA ARG A 261 -0.25 15.63 12.83
C ARG A 261 -0.75 14.52 11.91
N ALA A 262 -0.03 14.28 10.83
CA ALA A 262 -0.37 13.36 9.76
C ALA A 262 -1.50 13.80 8.80
N ALA A 263 -2.13 14.98 9.01
CA ALA A 263 -3.05 15.54 8.03
C ALA A 263 -2.29 16.16 6.85
N MET A 264 -2.96 16.29 5.71
CA MET A 264 -2.44 16.89 4.48
C MET A 264 -2.89 18.35 4.36
N LEU A 265 -1.93 19.27 4.23
CA LEU A 265 -2.19 20.63 3.78
C LEU A 265 -2.03 20.69 2.26
N VAL A 266 -3.03 21.25 1.57
CA VAL A 266 -3.05 21.31 0.12
C VAL A 266 -3.14 22.76 -0.35
N SER A 267 -2.31 23.10 -1.34
CA SER A 267 -2.34 24.37 -2.04
C SER A 267 -2.45 24.15 -3.56
N TYR A 268 -3.08 25.08 -4.25
CA TYR A 268 -3.16 25.11 -5.72
C TYR A 268 -1.99 25.88 -6.33
N GLU A 269 -1.26 26.62 -5.51
CA GLU A 269 -0.12 27.44 -5.91
C GLU A 269 1.14 27.00 -5.16
N PRO A 270 2.34 27.18 -5.74
CA PRO A 270 3.60 26.88 -5.06
C PRO A 270 3.71 27.63 -3.72
N GLN A 271 4.10 26.91 -2.68
CA GLN A 271 4.36 27.48 -1.36
C GLN A 271 5.62 26.85 -0.75
N GLU A 272 6.30 27.60 0.11
CA GLU A 272 7.47 27.10 0.82
C GLU A 272 7.11 25.90 1.71
N GLY A 273 7.89 24.83 1.61
CA GLY A 273 7.70 23.59 2.36
C GLY A 273 6.57 22.68 1.83
N TYR A 274 5.99 23.00 0.67
CA TYR A 274 5.06 22.14 -0.03
C TYR A 274 5.74 21.43 -1.22
N ASN A 275 5.30 20.21 -1.52
CA ASN A 275 5.85 19.40 -2.60
C ASN A 275 4.77 19.14 -3.66
N LEU A 276 5.18 19.07 -4.92
CA LEU A 276 4.26 18.80 -6.03
C LEU A 276 3.92 17.30 -6.09
N ILE A 277 2.65 16.97 -5.88
CA ILE A 277 2.12 15.62 -5.84
C ILE A 277 0.94 15.51 -6.81
N ASN A 278 0.87 14.43 -7.58
CA ASN A 278 -0.30 14.12 -8.39
C ASN A 278 -1.36 13.44 -7.50
N VAL A 279 -2.40 14.17 -7.14
CA VAL A 279 -3.47 13.71 -6.25
C VAL A 279 -4.65 13.21 -7.09
N ALA A 280 -5.15 12.01 -6.78
CA ALA A 280 -6.37 11.49 -7.38
C ALA A 280 -7.58 12.35 -6.99
N THR A 281 -8.35 12.80 -7.97
CA THR A 281 -9.48 13.73 -7.78
C THR A 281 -10.82 13.15 -8.21
N GLU A 282 -10.82 12.21 -9.14
CA GLU A 282 -12.02 11.57 -9.68
C GLU A 282 -11.74 10.07 -9.86
N VAL A 283 -12.76 9.24 -9.63
CA VAL A 283 -12.71 7.78 -9.86
C VAL A 283 -13.79 7.35 -10.84
N ASN A 284 -13.41 6.55 -11.83
CA ASN A 284 -14.33 5.81 -12.68
C ASN A 284 -14.70 4.48 -11.99
N LYS A 285 -15.71 4.53 -11.15
CA LYS A 285 -16.15 3.38 -10.34
C LYS A 285 -16.59 2.19 -11.18
N ASP A 286 -17.28 2.43 -12.28
CA ASP A 286 -17.80 1.35 -13.15
C ASP A 286 -16.63 0.55 -13.71
N LEU A 287 -15.61 1.23 -14.24
CA LEU A 287 -14.39 0.59 -14.74
C LEU A 287 -13.62 -0.11 -13.63
N PHE A 288 -13.49 0.52 -12.46
CA PHE A 288 -12.83 -0.09 -11.30
C PHE A 288 -13.49 -1.41 -10.91
N PHE A 289 -14.81 -1.42 -10.71
CA PHE A 289 -15.54 -2.62 -10.32
C PHE A 289 -15.58 -3.69 -11.42
N GLU A 290 -15.56 -3.29 -12.70
CA GLU A 290 -15.37 -4.21 -13.82
C GLU A 290 -14.02 -4.94 -13.73
N ILE A 291 -12.94 -4.19 -13.47
CA ILE A 291 -11.59 -4.76 -13.30
C ILE A 291 -11.55 -5.71 -12.09
N ILE A 292 -12.12 -5.33 -10.96
CA ILE A 292 -12.21 -6.19 -9.77
C ILE A 292 -12.98 -7.46 -10.08
N GLY A 293 -14.18 -7.36 -10.64
CA GLY A 293 -15.00 -8.50 -11.01
C GLY A 293 -14.28 -9.45 -11.97
N LYS A 294 -13.63 -8.93 -13.00
CA LYS A 294 -12.90 -9.72 -14.00
C LYS A 294 -11.70 -10.48 -13.42
N ASN A 295 -11.04 -9.93 -12.39
CA ASN A 295 -9.86 -10.56 -11.81
C ASN A 295 -10.17 -11.54 -10.67
N PHE A 296 -11.31 -11.40 -10.00
CA PHE A 296 -11.62 -12.17 -8.78
C PHE A 296 -12.91 -13.03 -8.90
N ALA A 297 -13.68 -12.89 -9.97
CA ALA A 297 -14.87 -13.74 -10.21
C ALA A 297 -14.52 -15.17 -10.62
#